data_ecca72632ea0c24ae3be8529c67ddcb6
#
_entry.id   ecca72632ea0c24ae3be8529c67ddcb6
#
_cell.length_a   1.000
_cell.length_b   1.000
_cell.length_c   1.000
_cell.angle_alpha   90.00
_cell.angle_beta   90.00
_cell.angle_gamma   90.00
#
_symmetry.space_group_name_H-M   'P 1'
#
loop_
_entity.id
_entity.type
_entity.pdbx_description
1 polymer ?
#
loop_
_entity_poly.entity_id
_entity_poly.type
_entity_poly.pdbx_seq_one_letter_code
_entity_poly.pdbx_strand_id
1 'polypeptide(L)'
;MKSALSISNLTCRYHDQDILSQLSLNVEQGEIVCLLGASGCGKTTLLKSIAGLLPLSSGEMNLNGKVITDNNTWLPPEQRNIGMIFQDYALFPHLTVTQNIGFGLKGWDKKKADDKVESMLHLVHLSGFGDRYPHQLSGGQQQRVAIARALASEPDLLLLDEPFSNIDTQVRHDLIKEIRRIFKAQGVTAIFVTHSREEAFAFSDKLAVMNHGVIEQFGSSNDLYYSPNSRFVADFLGGGSYVSGTINQNGNIETQVGFISCGRSTTEADKKAEVLLRPQNITLYRDVNGEATVKELQFMGDTCRYVIDSEGVELIAVSNDSLTIGEKVKFEIKPHCPIVFVQD
;
A
#
# COMPACT_ATOMS: atom_id res chain seq x y z
N MET A 1 -19.14 11.06 -2.41
CA MET A 1 -18.34 11.09 -3.66
C MET A 1 -18.89 10.04 -4.61
N LYS A 2 -18.60 10.12 -5.91
CA LYS A 2 -19.13 9.18 -6.90
C LYS A 2 -18.18 7.99 -7.01
N SER A 3 -18.72 6.75 -6.96
CA SER A 3 -17.94 5.53 -7.16
C SER A 3 -17.41 5.46 -8.59
N ALA A 4 -16.11 5.24 -8.76
CA ALA A 4 -15.50 4.94 -10.03
C ALA A 4 -15.51 3.44 -10.31
N LEU A 5 -15.07 2.62 -9.34
CA LEU A 5 -15.12 1.16 -9.42
C LEU A 5 -15.82 0.60 -8.19
N SER A 6 -16.80 -0.27 -8.41
CA SER A 6 -17.44 -1.06 -7.37
C SER A 6 -17.29 -2.54 -7.68
N ILE A 7 -16.80 -3.30 -6.74
CA ILE A 7 -16.62 -4.76 -6.79
C ILE A 7 -17.43 -5.36 -5.65
N SER A 8 -18.27 -6.34 -5.95
CA SER A 8 -19.13 -7.02 -4.98
C SER A 8 -18.95 -8.53 -5.06
N ASN A 9 -18.58 -9.15 -3.94
CA ASN A 9 -18.46 -10.60 -3.75
C ASN A 9 -17.68 -11.34 -4.85
N LEU A 10 -16.57 -10.73 -5.29
CA LEU A 10 -15.75 -11.25 -6.36
C LEU A 10 -15.05 -12.54 -5.97
N THR A 11 -15.23 -13.60 -6.75
CA THR A 11 -14.48 -14.85 -6.61
C THR A 11 -13.76 -15.15 -7.92
N CYS A 12 -12.47 -15.44 -7.83
CA CYS A 12 -11.65 -15.89 -8.94
C CYS A 12 -10.98 -17.22 -8.58
N ARG A 13 -11.21 -18.23 -9.40
CA ARG A 13 -10.69 -19.57 -9.20
C ARG A 13 -9.65 -19.91 -10.27
N TYR A 14 -8.56 -20.51 -9.84
CA TYR A 14 -7.55 -21.06 -10.74
C TYR A 14 -7.42 -22.57 -10.47
N HIS A 15 -7.73 -23.40 -11.47
CA HIS A 15 -8.02 -24.82 -11.28
C HIS A 15 -9.12 -24.99 -10.20
N ASP A 16 -8.89 -25.75 -9.15
CA ASP A 16 -9.84 -25.98 -8.06
C ASP A 16 -9.59 -25.13 -6.81
N GLN A 17 -8.71 -24.12 -6.90
CA GLN A 17 -8.35 -23.26 -5.78
C GLN A 17 -8.90 -21.85 -5.97
N ASP A 18 -9.62 -21.34 -4.97
CA ASP A 18 -10.03 -19.94 -4.91
C ASP A 18 -8.82 -19.05 -4.60
N ILE A 19 -8.46 -18.20 -5.56
CA ILE A 19 -7.38 -17.20 -5.40
C ILE A 19 -7.94 -15.90 -4.83
N LEU A 20 -9.18 -15.55 -5.21
CA LEU A 20 -9.94 -14.46 -4.61
C LEU A 20 -11.25 -15.05 -4.10
N SER A 21 -11.66 -14.69 -2.89
CA SER A 21 -12.83 -15.25 -2.25
C SER A 21 -13.76 -14.16 -1.74
N GLN A 22 -14.93 -14.00 -2.37
CA GLN A 22 -16.00 -13.04 -1.99
C GLN A 22 -15.49 -11.62 -1.71
N LEU A 23 -14.47 -11.18 -2.46
CA LEU A 23 -13.80 -9.89 -2.27
C LEU A 23 -14.72 -8.74 -2.70
N SER A 24 -14.82 -7.72 -1.86
CA SER A 24 -15.55 -6.48 -2.17
C SER A 24 -14.65 -5.28 -2.00
N LEU A 25 -14.74 -4.31 -2.93
CA LEU A 25 -13.93 -3.09 -2.94
C LEU A 25 -14.70 -1.96 -3.60
N ASN A 26 -14.65 -0.77 -3.02
CA ASN A 26 -15.19 0.43 -3.65
C ASN A 26 -14.12 1.50 -3.75
N VAL A 27 -13.92 2.04 -4.96
CA VAL A 27 -12.94 3.09 -5.27
C VAL A 27 -13.70 4.32 -5.76
N GLU A 28 -13.41 5.48 -5.19
CA GLU A 28 -14.02 6.74 -5.56
C GLU A 28 -13.29 7.41 -6.73
N GLN A 29 -13.96 8.32 -7.43
CA GLN A 29 -13.33 9.08 -8.53
C GLN A 29 -12.17 9.94 -8.01
N GLY A 30 -11.03 9.90 -8.70
CA GLY A 30 -9.80 10.61 -8.34
C GLY A 30 -9.06 10.04 -7.12
N GLU A 31 -9.47 8.85 -6.64
CA GLU A 31 -8.83 8.15 -5.54
C GLU A 31 -7.71 7.25 -6.04
N ILE A 32 -6.60 7.21 -5.31
CA ILE A 32 -5.47 6.30 -5.53
C ILE A 32 -5.52 5.23 -4.44
N VAL A 33 -5.83 3.99 -4.81
CA VAL A 33 -5.92 2.85 -3.89
C VAL A 33 -4.72 1.93 -4.07
N CYS A 34 -4.10 1.53 -2.97
CA CYS A 34 -3.05 0.51 -2.95
C CYS A 34 -3.60 -0.85 -2.55
N LEU A 35 -3.31 -1.88 -3.31
CA LEU A 35 -3.46 -3.27 -2.90
C LEU A 35 -2.12 -3.73 -2.28
N LEU A 36 -2.12 -3.95 -0.98
CA LEU A 36 -0.94 -4.30 -0.20
C LEU A 36 -1.14 -5.67 0.44
N GLY A 37 -0.13 -6.53 0.46
CA GLY A 37 -0.23 -7.87 1.05
C GLY A 37 0.97 -8.74 0.69
N ALA A 38 1.09 -9.90 1.34
CA ALA A 38 2.16 -10.86 1.08
C ALA A 38 2.16 -11.36 -0.38
N SER A 39 3.28 -11.90 -0.82
CA SER A 39 3.36 -12.54 -2.15
C SER A 39 2.35 -13.70 -2.22
N GLY A 40 1.65 -13.81 -3.34
CA GLY A 40 0.67 -14.88 -3.55
C GLY A 40 -0.72 -14.64 -2.95
N CYS A 41 -1.00 -13.52 -2.25
CA CYS A 41 -2.32 -13.25 -1.66
C CYS A 41 -3.42 -12.83 -2.66
N GLY A 42 -3.13 -12.76 -3.98
CA GLY A 42 -4.14 -12.49 -5.01
C GLY A 42 -4.14 -11.08 -5.62
N LYS A 43 -3.21 -10.17 -5.25
CA LYS A 43 -3.18 -8.77 -5.74
C LYS A 43 -3.14 -8.65 -7.27
N THR A 44 -2.17 -9.29 -7.92
CA THR A 44 -2.04 -9.28 -9.38
C THR A 44 -3.22 -9.98 -10.06
N THR A 45 -3.80 -11.01 -9.42
CA THR A 45 -5.02 -11.66 -9.89
C THR A 45 -6.19 -10.69 -9.89
N LEU A 46 -6.39 -9.95 -8.81
CA LEU A 46 -7.42 -8.90 -8.73
C LEU A 46 -7.22 -7.84 -9.81
N LEU A 47 -5.98 -7.35 -9.96
CA LEU A 47 -5.65 -6.34 -10.98
C LEU A 47 -5.99 -6.84 -12.40
N LYS A 48 -5.57 -8.06 -12.74
CA LYS A 48 -5.86 -8.69 -14.04
C LYS A 48 -7.34 -8.95 -14.27
N SER A 49 -8.09 -9.30 -13.20
CA SER A 49 -9.54 -9.48 -13.27
C SER A 49 -10.25 -8.16 -13.55
N ILE A 50 -9.85 -7.06 -12.90
CA ILE A 50 -10.39 -5.71 -13.17
C ILE A 50 -10.08 -5.29 -14.61
N ALA A 51 -8.87 -5.57 -15.10
CA ALA A 51 -8.49 -5.30 -16.48
C ALA A 51 -9.24 -6.15 -17.54
N GLY A 52 -9.94 -7.22 -17.13
CA GLY A 52 -10.61 -8.14 -18.04
C GLY A 52 -9.68 -9.19 -18.66
N LEU A 53 -8.47 -9.35 -18.11
CA LEU A 53 -7.48 -10.33 -18.57
C LEU A 53 -7.69 -11.73 -17.96
N LEU A 54 -8.48 -11.82 -16.89
CA LEU A 54 -8.83 -13.08 -16.22
C LEU A 54 -10.35 -13.14 -16.03
N PRO A 55 -11.00 -14.28 -16.36
CA PRO A 55 -12.40 -14.49 -16.09
C PRO A 55 -12.64 -14.67 -14.59
N LEU A 56 -13.86 -14.38 -14.16
CA LEU A 56 -14.34 -14.56 -12.79
C LEU A 56 -15.15 -15.85 -12.68
N SER A 57 -15.16 -16.42 -11.48
CA SER A 57 -16.07 -17.52 -11.12
C SER A 57 -17.43 -17.00 -10.67
N SER A 58 -17.45 -15.85 -9.97
CA SER A 58 -18.67 -15.17 -9.54
C SER A 58 -18.38 -13.74 -9.08
N GLY A 59 -19.40 -12.94 -8.88
CA GLY A 59 -19.32 -11.56 -8.41
C GLY A 59 -19.66 -10.55 -9.50
N GLU A 60 -19.67 -9.28 -9.11
CA GLU A 60 -20.05 -8.17 -9.98
C GLU A 60 -19.02 -7.06 -9.91
N MET A 61 -18.73 -6.46 -11.08
CA MET A 61 -17.91 -5.24 -11.19
C MET A 61 -18.64 -4.17 -12.00
N ASN A 62 -18.67 -2.96 -11.44
CA ASN A 62 -19.20 -1.76 -12.08
C ASN A 62 -18.09 -0.72 -12.20
N LEU A 63 -17.90 -0.15 -13.38
CA LEU A 63 -17.01 0.97 -13.66
C LEU A 63 -17.84 2.18 -14.08
N ASN A 64 -17.79 3.27 -13.33
CA ASN A 64 -18.58 4.49 -13.55
C ASN A 64 -20.08 4.26 -13.70
N GLY A 65 -20.62 3.23 -12.99
CA GLY A 65 -22.04 2.84 -13.06
C GLY A 65 -22.41 1.92 -14.23
N LYS A 66 -21.43 1.51 -15.05
CA LYS A 66 -21.61 0.51 -16.11
C LYS A 66 -21.12 -0.84 -15.60
N VAL A 67 -21.95 -1.87 -15.70
CA VAL A 67 -21.53 -3.25 -15.43
C VAL A 67 -20.48 -3.68 -16.45
N ILE A 68 -19.30 -4.05 -15.98
CA ILE A 68 -18.20 -4.56 -16.80
C ILE A 68 -18.04 -6.09 -16.67
N THR A 69 -18.53 -6.64 -15.57
CA THR A 69 -18.57 -8.10 -15.34
C THR A 69 -19.70 -8.42 -14.35
N ASP A 70 -20.50 -9.42 -14.67
CA ASP A 70 -21.45 -10.09 -13.79
C ASP A 70 -21.67 -11.54 -14.27
N ASN A 71 -22.72 -12.23 -13.78
CA ASN A 71 -23.02 -13.61 -14.18
C ASN A 71 -23.38 -13.74 -15.68
N ASN A 72 -23.78 -12.66 -16.34
CA ASN A 72 -24.27 -12.66 -17.73
C ASN A 72 -23.38 -11.81 -18.65
N THR A 73 -22.56 -10.94 -18.09
CA THR A 73 -21.78 -9.93 -18.79
C THR A 73 -20.30 -10.13 -18.50
N TRP A 74 -19.48 -10.17 -19.53
CA TRP A 74 -18.03 -10.05 -19.42
C TRP A 74 -17.52 -9.17 -20.56
N LEU A 75 -17.13 -7.93 -20.25
CA LEU A 75 -16.53 -7.04 -21.22
C LEU A 75 -15.05 -7.36 -21.38
N PRO A 76 -14.56 -7.56 -22.61
CA PRO A 76 -13.15 -7.75 -22.86
C PRO A 76 -12.35 -6.46 -22.57
N PRO A 77 -11.02 -6.56 -22.37
CA PRO A 77 -10.16 -5.43 -21.95
C PRO A 77 -10.35 -4.15 -22.79
N GLU A 78 -10.41 -4.30 -24.10
CA GLU A 78 -10.53 -3.16 -25.06
C GLU A 78 -11.86 -2.38 -24.94
N GLN A 79 -12.86 -2.92 -24.24
CA GLN A 79 -14.16 -2.28 -24.02
C GLN A 79 -14.31 -1.69 -22.62
N ARG A 80 -13.33 -1.86 -21.74
CA ARG A 80 -13.39 -1.40 -20.36
C ARG A 80 -12.92 0.03 -20.14
N ASN A 81 -12.22 0.64 -21.09
CA ASN A 81 -11.55 1.95 -20.95
C ASN A 81 -10.62 2.02 -19.72
N ILE A 82 -9.87 0.95 -19.47
CA ILE A 82 -8.92 0.82 -18.36
C ILE A 82 -7.50 0.86 -18.91
N GLY A 83 -6.67 1.78 -18.39
CA GLY A 83 -5.24 1.79 -18.66
C GLY A 83 -4.51 0.82 -17.74
N MET A 84 -3.46 0.17 -18.23
CA MET A 84 -2.62 -0.71 -17.41
C MET A 84 -1.13 -0.44 -17.63
N ILE A 85 -0.40 -0.34 -16.53
CA ILE A 85 1.06 -0.26 -16.49
C ILE A 85 1.57 -1.54 -15.83
N PHE A 86 2.37 -2.30 -16.56
CA PHE A 86 2.98 -3.55 -16.11
C PHE A 86 4.30 -3.28 -15.39
N GLN A 87 4.78 -4.24 -14.63
CA GLN A 87 6.01 -4.16 -13.84
C GLN A 87 7.26 -3.85 -14.68
N ASP A 88 7.31 -4.34 -15.92
CA ASP A 88 8.39 -4.10 -16.90
C ASP A 88 8.11 -2.89 -17.81
N TYR A 89 7.08 -2.07 -17.44
CA TYR A 89 6.56 -0.94 -18.21
C TYR A 89 5.98 -1.28 -19.57
N ALA A 90 6.27 -2.44 -20.13
CA ALA A 90 5.81 -2.96 -21.44
C ALA A 90 5.89 -1.91 -22.56
N LEU A 91 6.98 -1.12 -22.59
CA LEU A 91 7.22 -0.18 -23.69
C LEU A 91 7.58 -0.95 -24.97
N PHE A 92 7.07 -0.49 -26.09
CA PHE A 92 7.42 -1.06 -27.40
C PHE A 92 8.86 -0.67 -27.76
N PRO A 93 9.83 -1.62 -27.77
CA PRO A 93 11.26 -1.28 -27.88
C PRO A 93 11.65 -0.74 -29.24
N HIS A 94 10.85 -1.02 -30.27
CA HIS A 94 11.04 -0.59 -31.65
C HIS A 94 10.33 0.73 -32.01
N LEU A 95 9.61 1.32 -31.04
CA LEU A 95 8.93 2.61 -31.19
C LEU A 95 9.66 3.67 -30.38
N THR A 96 9.67 4.90 -30.88
CA THR A 96 10.16 6.07 -30.13
C THR A 96 9.24 6.42 -28.96
N VAL A 97 9.66 7.34 -28.12
CA VAL A 97 8.84 7.85 -27.00
C VAL A 97 7.53 8.45 -27.49
N THR A 98 7.57 9.33 -28.52
CA THR A 98 6.39 9.88 -29.18
C THR A 98 5.45 8.79 -29.67
N GLN A 99 5.98 7.78 -30.35
CA GLN A 99 5.20 6.67 -30.89
C GLN A 99 4.63 5.76 -29.79
N ASN A 100 5.37 5.54 -28.69
CA ASN A 100 4.86 4.80 -27.54
C ASN A 100 3.67 5.53 -26.91
N ILE A 101 3.78 6.83 -26.64
CA ILE A 101 2.70 7.63 -26.04
C ILE A 101 1.49 7.68 -26.97
N GLY A 102 1.71 7.90 -28.27
CA GLY A 102 0.64 7.99 -29.28
C GLY A 102 0.01 6.65 -29.66
N PHE A 103 0.53 5.50 -29.15
CA PHE A 103 0.08 4.19 -29.57
C PHE A 103 -1.41 3.93 -29.36
N GLY A 104 -1.95 4.39 -28.23
CA GLY A 104 -3.37 4.27 -27.88
C GLY A 104 -4.29 5.28 -28.60
N LEU A 105 -3.72 6.25 -29.32
CA LEU A 105 -4.47 7.31 -30.00
C LEU A 105 -4.79 6.98 -31.46
N LYS A 106 -4.66 5.71 -31.86
CA LYS A 106 -5.01 5.24 -33.21
C LYS A 106 -6.49 5.54 -33.48
N GLY A 107 -6.75 6.25 -34.59
CA GLY A 107 -8.10 6.66 -34.97
C GLY A 107 -8.47 8.09 -34.55
N TRP A 108 -7.62 8.77 -33.76
CA TRP A 108 -7.76 10.19 -33.51
C TRP A 108 -7.36 11.03 -34.74
N ASP A 109 -7.89 12.25 -34.82
CA ASP A 109 -7.36 13.24 -35.75
C ASP A 109 -5.86 13.46 -35.50
N LYS A 110 -5.05 13.48 -36.56
CA LYS A 110 -3.58 13.53 -36.45
C LYS A 110 -3.11 14.71 -35.58
N LYS A 111 -3.66 15.92 -35.82
CA LYS A 111 -3.26 17.12 -35.08
C LYS A 111 -3.60 16.97 -33.59
N LYS A 112 -4.80 16.46 -33.26
CA LYS A 112 -5.21 16.22 -31.86
C LYS A 112 -4.34 15.18 -31.19
N ALA A 113 -3.95 14.12 -31.90
CA ALA A 113 -3.05 13.11 -31.37
C ALA A 113 -1.65 13.68 -31.11
N ASP A 114 -1.10 14.47 -32.04
CA ASP A 114 0.20 15.11 -31.88
C ASP A 114 0.19 16.11 -30.70
N ASP A 115 -0.83 16.98 -30.61
CA ASP A 115 -1.01 17.92 -29.48
C ASP A 115 -1.14 17.18 -28.14
N LYS A 116 -1.85 16.05 -28.11
CA LYS A 116 -1.98 15.20 -26.90
C LYS A 116 -0.65 14.60 -26.49
N VAL A 117 0.12 14.05 -27.43
CA VAL A 117 1.45 13.48 -27.15
C VAL A 117 2.39 14.56 -26.61
N GLU A 118 2.41 15.75 -27.19
CA GLU A 118 3.23 16.86 -26.69
C GLU A 118 2.82 17.28 -25.28
N SER A 119 1.52 17.38 -25.01
CA SER A 119 1.01 17.67 -23.66
C SER A 119 1.41 16.60 -22.64
N MET A 120 1.41 15.32 -23.02
CA MET A 120 1.83 14.22 -22.15
C MET A 120 3.34 14.25 -21.88
N LEU A 121 4.16 14.53 -22.90
CA LEU A 121 5.61 14.71 -22.73
C LEU A 121 5.92 15.85 -21.76
N HIS A 122 5.20 16.97 -21.88
CA HIS A 122 5.33 18.09 -20.96
C HIS A 122 4.89 17.70 -19.54
N LEU A 123 3.76 16.99 -19.39
CA LEU A 123 3.19 16.56 -18.11
C LEU A 123 4.17 15.70 -17.30
N VAL A 124 4.92 14.81 -17.97
CA VAL A 124 5.87 13.90 -17.32
C VAL A 124 7.31 14.42 -17.35
N HIS A 125 7.52 15.71 -17.69
CA HIS A 125 8.85 16.36 -17.77
C HIS A 125 9.85 15.66 -18.70
N LEU A 126 9.36 15.20 -19.87
CA LEU A 126 10.18 14.58 -20.92
C LEU A 126 10.12 15.35 -22.25
N SER A 127 9.85 16.68 -22.21
CA SER A 127 9.95 17.53 -23.39
C SER A 127 11.34 17.37 -24.03
N GLY A 128 11.38 17.20 -25.36
CA GLY A 128 12.63 16.96 -26.10
C GLY A 128 13.15 15.51 -26.11
N PHE A 129 12.43 14.57 -25.50
CA PHE A 129 12.80 13.14 -25.52
C PHE A 129 12.01 12.33 -26.57
N GLY A 130 11.16 12.97 -27.35
CA GLY A 130 10.20 12.33 -28.24
C GLY A 130 10.80 11.33 -29.25
N ASP A 131 11.99 11.64 -29.79
CA ASP A 131 12.67 10.82 -30.80
C ASP A 131 13.54 9.69 -30.21
N ARG A 132 13.67 9.63 -28.88
CA ARG A 132 14.44 8.57 -28.22
C ARG A 132 13.67 7.25 -28.20
N TYR A 133 14.43 6.15 -28.15
CA TYR A 133 13.91 4.80 -27.95
C TYR A 133 13.97 4.39 -26.48
N PRO A 134 13.15 3.43 -26.02
CA PRO A 134 13.16 2.98 -24.61
C PRO A 134 14.55 2.62 -24.07
N HIS A 135 15.39 1.94 -24.85
CA HIS A 135 16.76 1.57 -24.43
C HIS A 135 17.71 2.75 -24.19
N GLN A 136 17.34 3.95 -24.62
CA GLN A 136 18.10 5.20 -24.42
C GLN A 136 17.64 5.99 -23.17
N LEU A 137 16.72 5.41 -22.38
CA LEU A 137 16.11 6.03 -21.22
C LEU A 137 16.51 5.31 -19.93
N SER A 138 16.65 6.06 -18.83
CA SER A 138 16.73 5.46 -17.50
C SER A 138 15.41 4.81 -17.08
N GLY A 139 15.42 3.92 -16.08
CA GLY A 139 14.21 3.26 -15.58
C GLY A 139 13.12 4.24 -15.17
N GLY A 140 13.46 5.32 -14.46
CA GLY A 140 12.48 6.36 -14.10
C GLY A 140 11.93 7.12 -15.32
N GLN A 141 12.73 7.34 -16.37
CA GLN A 141 12.25 7.92 -17.61
C GLN A 141 11.33 6.96 -18.37
N GLN A 142 11.66 5.67 -18.42
CA GLN A 142 10.80 4.64 -19.01
C GLN A 142 9.45 4.57 -18.31
N GLN A 143 9.43 4.63 -16.98
CA GLN A 143 8.20 4.68 -16.20
C GLN A 143 7.35 5.91 -16.54
N ARG A 144 7.96 7.10 -16.63
CA ARG A 144 7.25 8.33 -17.03
C ARG A 144 6.64 8.20 -18.43
N VAL A 145 7.33 7.56 -19.38
CA VAL A 145 6.79 7.28 -20.72
C VAL A 145 5.60 6.31 -20.63
N ALA A 146 5.69 5.25 -19.81
CA ALA A 146 4.58 4.31 -19.60
C ALA A 146 3.35 4.99 -18.99
N ILE A 147 3.55 5.89 -18.02
CA ILE A 147 2.49 6.69 -17.43
C ILE A 147 1.87 7.63 -18.47
N ALA A 148 2.70 8.36 -19.22
CA ALA A 148 2.23 9.25 -20.30
C ALA A 148 1.42 8.48 -21.35
N ARG A 149 1.87 7.30 -21.77
CA ARG A 149 1.15 6.42 -22.70
C ARG A 149 -0.20 6.00 -22.14
N ALA A 150 -0.24 5.58 -20.87
CA ALA A 150 -1.47 5.14 -20.24
C ALA A 150 -2.48 6.28 -20.03
N LEU A 151 -2.01 7.49 -19.71
CA LEU A 151 -2.86 8.67 -19.53
C LEU A 151 -3.31 9.31 -20.85
N ALA A 152 -2.58 9.10 -21.95
CA ALA A 152 -2.89 9.70 -23.25
C ALA A 152 -4.29 9.31 -23.75
N SER A 153 -4.73 8.08 -23.49
CA SER A 153 -6.04 7.55 -23.87
C SER A 153 -7.20 7.99 -22.94
N GLU A 154 -6.92 8.77 -21.89
CA GLU A 154 -7.91 9.26 -20.91
C GLU A 154 -8.75 8.13 -20.30
N PRO A 155 -8.10 7.15 -19.64
CA PRO A 155 -8.81 6.01 -19.09
C PRO A 155 -9.69 6.39 -17.90
N ASP A 156 -10.80 5.66 -17.70
CA ASP A 156 -11.66 5.79 -16.52
C ASP A 156 -10.99 5.30 -15.23
N LEU A 157 -10.07 4.34 -15.37
CA LEU A 157 -9.30 3.75 -14.27
C LEU A 157 -7.90 3.36 -14.76
N LEU A 158 -6.89 3.63 -13.96
CA LEU A 158 -5.51 3.23 -14.21
C LEU A 158 -5.08 2.14 -13.24
N LEU A 159 -4.58 1.03 -13.76
CA LEU A 159 -4.05 -0.08 -13.00
C LEU A 159 -2.53 -0.11 -13.12
N LEU A 160 -1.82 -0.27 -11.99
CA LEU A 160 -0.36 -0.31 -11.97
C LEU A 160 0.11 -1.55 -11.19
N ASP A 161 0.86 -2.41 -11.86
CA ASP A 161 1.44 -3.62 -11.25
C ASP A 161 2.90 -3.35 -10.90
N GLU A 162 3.20 -3.19 -9.59
CA GLU A 162 4.52 -2.87 -9.03
C GLU A 162 5.27 -1.73 -9.76
N PRO A 163 4.66 -0.55 -9.91
CA PRO A 163 5.15 0.48 -10.82
C PRO A 163 6.54 1.04 -10.46
N PHE A 164 6.99 0.87 -9.23
CA PHE A 164 8.25 1.46 -8.74
C PHE A 164 9.36 0.44 -8.46
N SER A 165 9.12 -0.85 -8.72
CA SER A 165 10.05 -1.95 -8.37
C SER A 165 11.41 -1.86 -9.08
N ASN A 166 11.43 -1.40 -10.34
CA ASN A 166 12.64 -1.35 -11.18
C ASN A 166 13.39 0.00 -11.09
N ILE A 167 13.13 0.79 -10.05
CA ILE A 167 13.72 2.12 -9.87
C ILE A 167 14.72 2.11 -8.73
N ASP A 168 15.85 2.78 -8.95
CA ASP A 168 16.85 2.98 -7.93
C ASP A 168 16.24 3.66 -6.68
N THR A 169 16.60 3.16 -5.50
CA THR A 169 16.07 3.61 -4.22
C THR A 169 16.29 5.10 -3.98
N GLN A 170 17.42 5.66 -4.45
CA GLN A 170 17.76 7.07 -4.26
C GLN A 170 16.78 8.03 -4.96
N VAL A 171 16.30 7.65 -6.16
CA VAL A 171 15.39 8.51 -6.95
C VAL A 171 13.93 8.12 -6.81
N ARG A 172 13.65 6.93 -6.27
CA ARG A 172 12.29 6.36 -6.17
C ARG A 172 11.34 7.26 -5.39
N HIS A 173 11.78 7.76 -4.24
CA HIS A 173 10.94 8.56 -3.34
C HIS A 173 10.46 9.87 -4.00
N ASP A 174 11.35 10.57 -4.69
CA ASP A 174 10.99 11.82 -5.37
C ASP A 174 10.10 11.56 -6.59
N LEU A 175 10.35 10.48 -7.32
CA LEU A 175 9.52 10.06 -8.43
C LEU A 175 8.09 9.70 -7.98
N ILE A 176 7.94 8.99 -6.87
CA ILE A 176 6.62 8.67 -6.27
C ILE A 176 5.85 9.95 -5.96
N LYS A 177 6.48 10.93 -5.31
CA LYS A 177 5.86 12.23 -5.00
C LYS A 177 5.41 12.97 -6.26
N GLU A 178 6.26 12.97 -7.28
CA GLU A 178 5.97 13.63 -8.55
C GLU A 178 4.80 12.99 -9.28
N ILE A 179 4.82 11.66 -9.42
CA ILE A 179 3.74 10.93 -10.09
C ILE A 179 2.43 11.09 -9.33
N ARG A 180 2.45 11.03 -7.98
CA ARG A 180 1.26 11.31 -7.16
C ARG A 180 0.70 12.71 -7.44
N ARG A 181 1.56 13.73 -7.53
CA ARG A 181 1.14 15.10 -7.86
C ARG A 181 0.47 15.17 -9.24
N ILE A 182 1.05 14.50 -10.23
CA ILE A 182 0.47 14.40 -11.58
C ILE A 182 -0.92 13.77 -11.52
N PHE A 183 -1.06 12.61 -10.85
CA PHE A 183 -2.33 11.89 -10.75
C PHE A 183 -3.41 12.74 -10.06
N LYS A 184 -3.07 13.39 -8.96
CA LYS A 184 -4.02 14.26 -8.24
C LYS A 184 -4.41 15.49 -9.06
N ALA A 185 -3.49 16.13 -9.75
CA ALA A 185 -3.76 17.28 -10.60
C ALA A 185 -4.65 16.92 -11.81
N GLN A 186 -4.52 15.70 -12.34
CA GLN A 186 -5.32 15.21 -13.46
C GLN A 186 -6.61 14.50 -13.04
N GLY A 187 -6.89 14.36 -11.71
CA GLY A 187 -8.05 13.66 -11.20
C GLY A 187 -8.06 12.16 -11.53
N VAL A 188 -6.89 11.54 -11.69
CA VAL A 188 -6.74 10.13 -12.08
C VAL A 188 -7.24 9.23 -10.98
N THR A 189 -8.15 8.31 -11.30
CA THR A 189 -8.52 7.19 -10.44
C THR A 189 -7.54 6.04 -10.70
N ALA A 190 -6.89 5.52 -9.66
CA ALA A 190 -5.88 4.48 -9.84
C ALA A 190 -5.93 3.40 -8.77
N ILE A 191 -5.61 2.17 -9.19
CA ILE A 191 -5.33 1.05 -8.29
C ILE A 191 -3.92 0.56 -8.59
N PHE A 192 -3.08 0.46 -7.57
CA PHE A 192 -1.74 -0.07 -7.76
C PHE A 192 -1.41 -1.17 -6.76
N VAL A 193 -0.53 -2.06 -7.18
CA VAL A 193 -0.01 -3.16 -6.39
C VAL A 193 1.43 -2.86 -6.00
N THR A 194 1.76 -3.09 -4.76
CA THR A 194 3.15 -3.10 -4.29
C THR A 194 3.32 -4.05 -3.11
N HIS A 195 4.55 -4.45 -2.83
CA HIS A 195 4.95 -5.13 -1.59
C HIS A 195 5.68 -4.18 -0.63
N SER A 196 5.92 -2.93 -1.03
CA SER A 196 6.58 -1.91 -0.21
C SER A 196 5.55 -1.07 0.55
N ARG A 197 5.63 -1.09 1.88
CA ARG A 197 4.81 -0.22 2.75
C ARG A 197 5.09 1.26 2.52
N GLU A 198 6.36 1.60 2.29
CA GLU A 198 6.79 2.98 2.05
C GLU A 198 6.15 3.54 0.77
N GLU A 199 6.13 2.77 -0.31
CA GLU A 199 5.45 3.14 -1.55
C GLU A 199 3.95 3.30 -1.32
N ALA A 200 3.33 2.33 -0.62
CA ALA A 200 1.91 2.36 -0.30
C ALA A 200 1.54 3.62 0.49
N PHE A 201 2.29 3.95 1.54
CA PHE A 201 2.05 5.16 2.35
C PHE A 201 2.30 6.46 1.60
N ALA A 202 3.30 6.51 0.71
CA ALA A 202 3.66 7.72 -0.01
C ALA A 202 2.72 8.01 -1.20
N PHE A 203 2.20 6.97 -1.87
CA PHE A 203 1.49 7.12 -3.13
C PHE A 203 -0.04 7.05 -3.00
N SER A 204 -0.60 6.25 -2.07
CA SER A 204 -2.04 6.03 -1.99
C SER A 204 -2.80 7.06 -1.15
N ASP A 205 -4.11 7.12 -1.37
CA ASP A 205 -5.08 7.76 -0.47
C ASP A 205 -5.66 6.73 0.51
N LYS A 206 -5.91 5.50 0.02
CA LYS A 206 -6.37 4.37 0.83
C LYS A 206 -5.57 3.10 0.52
N LEU A 207 -5.52 2.23 1.51
CA LEU A 207 -4.89 0.92 1.46
C LEU A 207 -5.96 -0.16 1.57
N ALA A 208 -5.84 -1.19 0.73
CA ALA A 208 -6.52 -2.47 0.90
C ALA A 208 -5.48 -3.52 1.29
N VAL A 209 -5.43 -3.91 2.56
CA VAL A 209 -4.55 -4.97 3.03
C VAL A 209 -5.17 -6.30 2.70
N MET A 210 -4.52 -7.06 1.84
CA MET A 210 -4.99 -8.36 1.34
C MET A 210 -4.27 -9.52 2.01
N ASN A 211 -5.05 -10.55 2.34
CA ASN A 211 -4.57 -11.80 2.90
C ASN A 211 -5.42 -12.97 2.37
N HIS A 212 -4.79 -14.03 1.88
CA HIS A 212 -5.47 -15.25 1.41
C HIS A 212 -6.70 -14.99 0.52
N GLY A 213 -6.61 -14.04 -0.43
CA GLY A 213 -7.66 -13.75 -1.40
C GLY A 213 -8.80 -12.85 -0.91
N VAL A 214 -8.72 -12.33 0.31
CA VAL A 214 -9.69 -11.39 0.89
C VAL A 214 -9.05 -10.06 1.23
N ILE A 215 -9.84 -9.00 1.36
CA ILE A 215 -9.41 -7.73 1.94
C ILE A 215 -9.68 -7.78 3.44
N GLU A 216 -8.62 -7.84 4.24
CA GLU A 216 -8.69 -7.84 5.71
C GLU A 216 -9.14 -6.49 6.26
N GLN A 217 -8.61 -5.42 5.68
CA GLN A 217 -8.98 -4.06 6.05
C GLN A 217 -8.77 -3.10 4.89
N PHE A 218 -9.67 -2.13 4.76
CA PHE A 218 -9.63 -1.06 3.77
C PHE A 218 -9.89 0.30 4.42
N GLY A 219 -9.06 1.28 4.14
CA GLY A 219 -9.19 2.63 4.70
C GLY A 219 -7.95 3.48 4.46
N SER A 220 -7.86 4.64 5.13
CA SER A 220 -6.66 5.48 5.05
C SER A 220 -5.45 4.79 5.69
N SER A 221 -4.25 5.18 5.27
CA SER A 221 -2.99 4.66 5.85
C SER A 221 -2.93 4.86 7.37
N ASN A 222 -3.44 6.00 7.84
CA ASN A 222 -3.49 6.32 9.27
C ASN A 222 -4.44 5.38 10.01
N ASP A 223 -5.66 5.17 9.48
CA ASP A 223 -6.65 4.30 10.12
C ASP A 223 -6.11 2.87 10.26
N LEU A 224 -5.52 2.33 9.17
CA LEU A 224 -4.98 0.98 9.19
C LEU A 224 -3.78 0.83 10.13
N TYR A 225 -2.95 1.87 10.24
CA TYR A 225 -1.76 1.84 11.09
C TYR A 225 -2.09 2.00 12.57
N TYR A 226 -3.00 2.92 12.93
CA TYR A 226 -3.33 3.25 14.32
C TYR A 226 -4.55 2.50 14.86
N SER A 227 -5.40 1.95 13.98
CA SER A 227 -6.61 1.20 14.33
C SER A 227 -6.74 -0.07 13.48
N PRO A 228 -5.74 -0.97 13.50
CA PRO A 228 -5.81 -2.22 12.75
C PRO A 228 -6.91 -3.13 13.31
N ASN A 229 -7.70 -3.75 12.42
CA ASN A 229 -8.78 -4.65 12.80
C ASN A 229 -8.28 -6.00 13.28
N SER A 230 -7.06 -6.39 12.91
CA SER A 230 -6.47 -7.67 13.27
C SER A 230 -4.96 -7.53 13.52
N ARG A 231 -4.44 -8.51 14.26
CA ARG A 231 -2.99 -8.64 14.48
C ARG A 231 -2.22 -8.77 13.16
N PHE A 232 -2.80 -9.48 12.19
CA PHE A 232 -2.21 -9.59 10.85
C PHE A 232 -1.99 -8.20 10.20
N VAL A 233 -3.01 -7.34 10.20
CA VAL A 233 -2.90 -5.97 9.64
C VAL A 233 -1.87 -5.15 10.43
N ALA A 234 -1.89 -5.26 11.75
CA ALA A 234 -0.94 -4.56 12.62
C ALA A 234 0.52 -4.93 12.31
N ASP A 235 0.80 -6.22 12.20
CA ASP A 235 2.14 -6.76 11.92
C ASP A 235 2.58 -6.42 10.51
N PHE A 236 1.65 -6.57 9.56
CA PHE A 236 1.94 -6.31 8.15
C PHE A 236 2.32 -4.84 7.91
N LEU A 237 1.71 -3.90 8.63
CA LEU A 237 1.96 -2.46 8.45
C LEU A 237 3.12 -1.91 9.30
N GLY A 238 3.65 -2.67 10.25
CA GLY A 238 4.79 -2.14 11.02
C GLY A 238 5.23 -3.01 12.20
N GLY A 239 4.35 -3.87 12.71
CA GLY A 239 4.65 -4.70 13.87
C GLY A 239 4.97 -3.90 15.14
N GLY A 240 5.52 -4.57 16.12
CA GLY A 240 5.93 -4.02 17.41
C GLY A 240 6.01 -5.13 18.45
N SER A 241 5.98 -4.76 19.71
CA SER A 241 5.96 -5.71 20.83
C SER A 241 4.54 -5.88 21.31
N TYR A 242 4.12 -7.14 21.47
CA TYR A 242 2.84 -7.49 22.05
C TYR A 242 3.02 -7.78 23.53
N VAL A 243 2.33 -7.03 24.36
CA VAL A 243 2.38 -7.19 25.81
C VAL A 243 1.01 -7.63 26.31
N SER A 244 0.97 -8.78 26.97
CA SER A 244 -0.27 -9.30 27.57
C SER A 244 -0.58 -8.58 28.87
N GLY A 245 -1.88 -8.37 29.12
CA GLY A 245 -2.36 -7.75 30.35
C GLY A 245 -3.83 -7.99 30.59
N THR A 246 -4.34 -7.38 31.64
CA THR A 246 -5.76 -7.44 32.02
C THR A 246 -6.34 -6.03 32.07
N ILE A 247 -7.51 -5.84 31.51
CA ILE A 247 -8.22 -4.56 31.53
C ILE A 247 -8.79 -4.35 32.94
N ASN A 248 -8.40 -3.28 33.62
CA ASN A 248 -8.93 -2.96 34.95
C ASN A 248 -10.24 -2.16 34.88
N GLN A 249 -10.85 -1.95 36.05
CA GLN A 249 -12.14 -1.22 36.19
C GLN A 249 -12.09 0.23 35.70
N ASN A 250 -10.90 0.82 35.57
CA ASN A 250 -10.70 2.17 35.04
C ASN A 250 -10.47 2.21 33.54
N GLY A 251 -10.56 1.06 32.86
CA GLY A 251 -10.30 0.94 31.43
C GLY A 251 -8.83 1.03 31.02
N ASN A 252 -7.89 0.87 31.97
CA ASN A 252 -6.46 0.76 31.71
C ASN A 252 -6.05 -0.72 31.67
N ILE A 253 -4.92 -1.01 31.03
CA ILE A 253 -4.39 -2.36 30.96
C ILE A 253 -3.20 -2.49 31.92
N GLU A 254 -3.32 -3.42 32.84
CA GLU A 254 -2.25 -3.80 33.75
C GLU A 254 -1.39 -4.90 33.10
N THR A 255 -0.12 -4.60 32.90
CA THR A 255 0.84 -5.47 32.22
C THR A 255 2.10 -5.67 33.06
N GLN A 256 2.95 -6.62 32.68
CA GLN A 256 4.25 -6.86 33.31
C GLN A 256 5.22 -5.66 33.16
N VAL A 257 5.01 -4.80 32.16
CA VAL A 257 5.84 -3.63 31.90
C VAL A 257 5.19 -2.33 32.37
N GLY A 258 4.20 -2.44 33.27
CA GLY A 258 3.48 -1.30 33.87
C GLY A 258 2.07 -1.10 33.35
N PHE A 259 1.47 0.01 33.76
CA PHE A 259 0.11 0.38 33.39
C PHE A 259 0.09 1.13 32.05
N ILE A 260 -0.77 0.68 31.12
CA ILE A 260 -0.98 1.32 29.84
C ILE A 260 -2.39 1.91 29.83
N SER A 261 -2.47 3.24 29.75
CA SER A 261 -3.74 3.94 29.69
C SER A 261 -4.36 3.78 28.28
N CYS A 262 -5.59 3.24 28.21
CA CYS A 262 -6.26 3.02 26.93
C CYS A 262 -7.66 3.64 26.83
N GLY A 263 -8.18 4.21 27.92
CA GLY A 263 -9.48 4.90 27.93
C GLY A 263 -10.65 4.03 27.45
N ARG A 264 -10.56 2.69 27.58
CA ARG A 264 -11.59 1.76 27.15
C ARG A 264 -12.81 1.76 28.08
N SER A 265 -13.90 1.21 27.55
CA SER A 265 -15.13 1.08 28.34
C SER A 265 -14.93 0.10 29.51
N THR A 266 -15.51 0.43 30.66
CA THR A 266 -15.55 -0.44 31.86
C THR A 266 -16.29 -1.76 31.63
N THR A 267 -17.05 -1.90 30.54
CA THR A 267 -17.73 -3.16 30.17
C THR A 267 -16.78 -4.26 29.76
N GLU A 268 -15.51 -3.96 29.50
CA GLU A 268 -14.46 -4.92 29.17
C GLU A 268 -13.53 -5.23 30.36
N ALA A 269 -13.87 -4.78 31.54
CA ALA A 269 -13.08 -5.06 32.75
C ALA A 269 -12.91 -6.56 32.99
N ASP A 270 -11.76 -6.94 33.54
CA ASP A 270 -11.32 -8.31 33.82
C ASP A 270 -11.05 -9.20 32.60
N LYS A 271 -11.23 -8.66 31.36
CA LYS A 271 -10.84 -9.39 30.16
C LYS A 271 -9.31 -9.35 29.94
N LYS A 272 -8.79 -10.45 29.43
CA LYS A 272 -7.41 -10.51 28.94
C LYS A 272 -7.30 -9.75 27.62
N ALA A 273 -6.20 -9.04 27.47
CA ALA A 273 -5.91 -8.27 26.27
C ALA A 273 -4.42 -8.29 25.94
N GLU A 274 -4.12 -8.14 24.67
CA GLU A 274 -2.75 -7.88 24.21
C GLU A 274 -2.68 -6.43 23.72
N VAL A 275 -1.66 -5.71 24.17
CA VAL A 275 -1.36 -4.35 23.70
C VAL A 275 -0.21 -4.38 22.73
N LEU A 276 -0.38 -3.83 21.56
CA LEU A 276 0.72 -3.59 20.63
C LEU A 276 1.39 -2.26 20.95
N LEU A 277 2.65 -2.35 21.34
CA LEU A 277 3.55 -1.21 21.50
C LEU A 277 4.40 -1.07 20.23
N ARG A 278 4.19 0.00 19.47
CA ARG A 278 5.02 0.32 18.30
C ARG A 278 6.41 0.78 18.76
N PRO A 279 7.49 0.52 18.01
CA PRO A 279 8.86 0.89 18.42
C PRO A 279 9.03 2.37 18.78
N GLN A 280 8.33 3.28 18.11
CA GLN A 280 8.35 4.72 18.39
C GLN A 280 7.62 5.11 19.69
N ASN A 281 6.82 4.22 20.26
CA ASN A 281 6.12 4.46 21.54
C ASN A 281 7.03 4.20 22.75
N ILE A 282 8.20 3.62 22.55
CA ILE A 282 9.15 3.27 23.62
C ILE A 282 10.36 4.20 23.51
N THR A 283 10.67 4.91 24.59
CA THR A 283 11.90 5.70 24.71
C THR A 283 12.89 4.93 25.59
N LEU A 284 14.14 4.89 25.20
CA LEU A 284 15.22 4.29 25.95
C LEU A 284 16.10 5.38 26.59
N TYR A 285 16.53 5.14 27.81
CA TYR A 285 17.49 5.98 28.52
C TYR A 285 18.62 5.08 29.05
N ARG A 286 19.85 5.53 28.88
CA ARG A 286 21.03 4.86 29.46
C ARG A 286 20.97 4.98 30.98
N ASP A 287 20.88 3.85 31.68
CA ASP A 287 20.86 3.80 33.13
C ASP A 287 21.46 2.46 33.61
N VAL A 288 22.55 2.55 34.39
CA VAL A 288 23.23 1.35 34.93
C VAL A 288 22.37 0.56 35.91
N ASN A 289 21.34 1.18 36.49
CA ASN A 289 20.36 0.56 37.39
C ASN A 289 19.01 0.31 36.66
N GLY A 290 19.01 0.42 35.32
CA GLY A 290 17.78 0.22 34.53
C GLY A 290 17.21 -1.18 34.65
N GLU A 291 15.89 -1.27 34.55
CA GLU A 291 15.11 -2.51 34.67
C GLU A 291 15.19 -3.42 33.44
N ALA A 292 15.67 -2.90 32.30
CA ALA A 292 15.77 -3.66 31.06
C ALA A 292 17.24 -3.83 30.61
N THR A 293 17.47 -4.83 29.76
CA THR A 293 18.81 -5.12 29.20
C THR A 293 18.68 -5.18 27.67
N VAL A 294 19.61 -4.53 26.97
CA VAL A 294 19.70 -4.61 25.50
C VAL A 294 20.10 -6.01 25.07
N LYS A 295 19.26 -6.71 24.31
CA LYS A 295 19.51 -8.06 23.77
C LYS A 295 20.03 -8.02 22.34
N GLU A 296 19.43 -7.16 21.50
CA GLU A 296 19.79 -7.03 20.10
C GLU A 296 19.90 -5.56 19.70
N LEU A 297 20.75 -5.31 18.72
CA LEU A 297 20.96 -4.00 18.10
C LEU A 297 21.04 -4.19 16.59
N GLN A 298 20.26 -3.38 15.86
CA GLN A 298 20.32 -3.27 14.40
C GLN A 298 20.48 -1.80 14.01
N PHE A 299 21.61 -1.45 13.41
CA PHE A 299 21.82 -0.12 12.85
C PHE A 299 21.03 0.02 11.54
N MET A 300 20.23 1.09 11.42
CA MET A 300 19.36 1.34 10.28
C MET A 300 19.76 2.57 9.44
N GLY A 301 20.90 3.17 9.75
CA GLY A 301 21.43 4.36 9.08
C GLY A 301 21.33 5.61 9.96
N ASP A 302 20.16 6.18 10.06
CA ASP A 302 19.87 7.37 10.88
C ASP A 302 19.42 7.03 12.31
N THR A 303 18.99 5.79 12.55
CA THR A 303 18.50 5.30 13.84
C THR A 303 19.04 3.90 14.12
N CYS A 304 18.91 3.45 15.38
CA CYS A 304 19.13 2.08 15.78
C CYS A 304 17.82 1.46 16.28
N ARG A 305 17.53 0.24 15.84
CA ARG A 305 16.47 -0.60 16.38
C ARG A 305 17.06 -1.50 17.46
N TYR A 306 16.46 -1.48 18.63
CA TYR A 306 16.85 -2.25 19.80
C TYR A 306 15.77 -3.25 20.17
N VAL A 307 16.18 -4.46 20.57
CA VAL A 307 15.36 -5.39 21.35
C VAL A 307 15.88 -5.35 22.75
N ILE A 308 15.03 -4.97 23.71
CA ILE A 308 15.33 -4.97 25.13
C ILE A 308 14.49 -6.03 25.84
N ASP A 309 15.05 -6.61 26.88
CA ASP A 309 14.36 -7.57 27.76
C ASP A 309 14.12 -6.92 29.11
N SER A 310 12.86 -6.84 29.51
CA SER A 310 12.44 -6.43 30.84
C SER A 310 11.64 -7.56 31.47
N GLU A 311 12.23 -8.25 32.46
CA GLU A 311 11.60 -9.35 33.24
C GLU A 311 11.01 -10.47 32.34
N GLY A 312 11.67 -10.78 31.23
CA GLY A 312 11.23 -11.80 30.26
C GLY A 312 10.25 -11.30 29.19
N VAL A 313 9.96 -9.99 29.16
CA VAL A 313 9.18 -9.36 28.10
C VAL A 313 10.12 -8.67 27.13
N GLU A 314 10.09 -9.07 25.86
CA GLU A 314 10.88 -8.43 24.80
C GLU A 314 10.14 -7.23 24.24
N LEU A 315 10.79 -6.07 24.31
CA LEU A 315 10.29 -4.82 23.77
C LEU A 315 11.19 -4.31 22.65
N ILE A 316 10.57 -3.80 21.58
CA ILE A 316 11.27 -3.24 20.43
C ILE A 316 11.18 -1.71 20.51
N ALA A 317 12.32 -1.05 20.51
CA ALA A 317 12.42 0.40 20.52
C ALA A 317 13.30 0.91 19.38
N VAL A 318 13.14 2.19 19.04
CA VAL A 318 14.00 2.90 18.10
C VAL A 318 14.60 4.11 18.81
N SER A 319 15.91 4.25 18.79
CA SER A 319 16.64 5.37 19.38
C SER A 319 17.81 5.82 18.51
N ASN A 320 18.20 7.08 18.65
CA ASN A 320 19.44 7.62 18.06
C ASN A 320 20.65 7.43 18.98
N ASP A 321 20.42 7.02 20.23
CA ASP A 321 21.49 6.77 21.19
C ASP A 321 22.27 5.51 20.80
N SER A 322 23.58 5.57 20.95
CA SER A 322 24.44 4.41 20.73
C SER A 322 24.52 3.57 22.00
N LEU A 323 23.62 2.57 22.11
CA LEU A 323 23.63 1.58 23.18
C LEU A 323 24.34 0.31 22.72
N THR A 324 24.84 -0.49 23.67
CA THR A 324 25.53 -1.76 23.38
C THR A 324 24.76 -2.95 23.91
N ILE A 325 24.94 -4.12 23.27
CA ILE A 325 24.35 -5.38 23.75
C ILE A 325 24.85 -5.69 25.16
N GLY A 326 23.92 -6.05 26.04
CA GLY A 326 24.19 -6.29 27.47
C GLY A 326 24.13 -5.04 28.35
N GLU A 327 24.01 -3.85 27.76
CA GLU A 327 23.87 -2.61 28.51
C GLU A 327 22.51 -2.54 29.21
N LYS A 328 22.52 -2.02 30.45
CA LYS A 328 21.32 -1.76 31.23
C LYS A 328 20.68 -0.46 30.80
N VAL A 329 19.37 -0.46 30.64
CA VAL A 329 18.59 0.70 30.20
C VAL A 329 17.32 0.84 31.02
N LYS A 330 16.90 2.06 31.25
CA LYS A 330 15.54 2.41 31.61
C LYS A 330 14.72 2.66 30.35
N PHE A 331 13.47 2.25 30.34
CA PHE A 331 12.55 2.58 29.25
C PHE A 331 11.30 3.29 29.76
N GLU A 332 10.63 3.98 28.86
CA GLU A 332 9.38 4.67 29.14
C GLU A 332 8.42 4.48 27.96
N ILE A 333 7.20 4.08 28.28
CA ILE A 333 6.12 3.99 27.29
C ILE A 333 5.50 5.38 27.18
N LYS A 334 5.68 6.03 26.03
CA LYS A 334 5.09 7.36 25.77
C LYS A 334 3.57 7.30 25.82
N PRO A 335 2.89 8.33 26.35
CA PRO A 335 1.45 8.44 26.22
C PRO A 335 1.01 8.39 24.76
N HIS A 336 0.15 7.45 24.41
CA HIS A 336 -0.40 7.26 23.06
C HIS A 336 -1.76 6.56 23.14
N CYS A 337 -2.49 6.52 22.01
CA CYS A 337 -3.67 5.68 21.91
C CYS A 337 -3.23 4.24 21.63
N PRO A 338 -3.32 3.30 22.58
CA PRO A 338 -2.81 1.95 22.41
C PRO A 338 -3.68 1.14 21.46
N ILE A 339 -3.03 0.30 20.67
CA ILE A 339 -3.69 -0.72 19.84
C ILE A 339 -3.89 -1.94 20.72
N VAL A 340 -5.15 -2.32 20.95
CA VAL A 340 -5.51 -3.39 21.90
C VAL A 340 -6.34 -4.45 21.22
N PHE A 341 -5.91 -5.70 21.35
CA PHE A 341 -6.63 -6.88 20.91
C PHE A 341 -7.17 -7.62 22.16
N VAL A 342 -8.49 -7.57 22.34
CA VAL A 342 -9.16 -8.26 23.46
C VAL A 342 -9.29 -9.73 23.10
N GLN A 343 -8.96 -10.62 24.03
CA GLN A 343 -9.17 -12.05 23.88
C GLN A 343 -10.59 -12.40 24.33
N ASP A 344 -11.30 -13.16 23.50
CA ASP A 344 -12.67 -13.65 23.79
C ASP A 344 -12.69 -14.64 24.96
#